data_b2e7d1ebd11955129b8fd8189f4e46c1
#
_entry.id   b2e7d1ebd11955129b8fd8189f4e46c1
#
_cell.length_a   1.000
_cell.length_b   1.000
_cell.length_c   1.000
_cell.angle_alpha   90.00
_cell.angle_beta   90.00
_cell.angle_gamma   90.00
#
_symmetry.space_group_name_H-M   'P 1'
#
loop_
_entity.id
_entity.type
_entity.pdbx_description
1 polymer ?
#
loop_
_entity_poly.entity_id
_entity_poly.type
_entity_poly.pdbx_seq_one_letter_code
_entity_poly.pdbx_strand_id
1 'polypeptide(L)'
;LALPTAAFLAQRSLLRVRAAERLIAEERVRPLERIVFDRVGLERSDTVLEGAAEALSDHESKVVLRGYGIEVTRQAFANSASGAASFADKIGYPVVLKALSPDLRRKTELGAVELDVGNAAAVKRGYARIVANVEERAPTVHLDGVVVAEMIPPGLDLHCGGLRTRSGAVAIFARPL
;
A
#
# COMPACT_ATOMS: atom_id res chain seq x y z
N LEU A 1 -20.67 -14.49 -30.72
CA LEU A 1 -19.89 -13.46 -30.00
C LEU A 1 -18.43 -13.68 -30.34
N ALA A 2 -17.89 -12.89 -31.28
CA ALA A 2 -16.48 -12.98 -31.69
C ALA A 2 -15.62 -12.41 -30.56
N LEU A 3 -14.68 -13.20 -30.06
CA LEU A 3 -13.65 -12.75 -29.13
C LEU A 3 -12.82 -11.65 -29.82
N PRO A 4 -12.49 -10.56 -29.16
CA PRO A 4 -11.65 -9.53 -29.75
C PRO A 4 -10.31 -10.14 -30.11
N THR A 5 -9.93 -9.98 -31.37
CA THR A 5 -8.67 -10.51 -31.89
C THR A 5 -7.48 -9.90 -31.14
N ALA A 6 -6.38 -10.66 -31.04
CA ALA A 6 -5.14 -10.19 -30.43
C ALA A 6 -4.69 -8.82 -30.98
N ALA A 7 -4.95 -8.53 -32.24
CA ALA A 7 -4.72 -7.25 -32.89
C ALA A 7 -5.54 -6.10 -32.28
N PHE A 8 -6.80 -6.33 -31.92
CA PHE A 8 -7.65 -5.30 -31.28
C PHE A 8 -7.19 -4.99 -29.85
N LEU A 9 -6.75 -6.00 -29.10
CA LEU A 9 -6.18 -5.82 -27.77
C LEU A 9 -4.84 -5.09 -27.81
N ALA A 10 -3.99 -5.43 -28.80
CA ALA A 10 -2.72 -4.74 -29.04
C ALA A 10 -2.94 -3.27 -29.40
N GLN A 11 -3.92 -2.98 -30.27
CA GLN A 11 -4.25 -1.60 -30.65
C GLN A 11 -4.79 -0.77 -29.50
N ARG A 12 -5.64 -1.33 -28.62
CA ARG A 12 -6.09 -0.66 -27.39
C ARG A 12 -4.93 -0.41 -26.43
N SER A 13 -4.00 -1.34 -26.29
CA SER A 13 -2.80 -1.17 -25.46
C SER A 13 -1.89 -0.07 -26.02
N LEU A 14 -1.70 -0.02 -27.33
CA LEU A 14 -0.90 1.01 -27.99
C LEU A 14 -1.50 2.41 -27.84
N LEU A 15 -2.84 2.53 -27.96
CA LEU A 15 -3.54 3.79 -27.73
C LEU A 15 -3.42 4.27 -26.28
N ARG A 16 -3.43 3.37 -25.29
CA ARG A 16 -3.24 3.70 -23.88
C ARG A 16 -1.80 4.15 -23.59
N VAL A 17 -0.82 3.47 -24.20
CA VAL A 17 0.60 3.88 -24.09
C VAL A 17 0.79 5.26 -24.69
N ARG A 18 0.27 5.53 -25.89
CA ARG A 18 0.35 6.87 -26.54
C ARG A 18 -0.39 7.95 -25.76
N ALA A 19 -1.50 7.63 -25.08
CA ALA A 19 -2.17 8.58 -24.20
C ALA A 19 -1.33 8.88 -22.96
N ALA A 20 -0.70 7.87 -22.37
CA ALA A 20 0.23 8.05 -21.25
C ALA A 20 1.48 8.85 -21.67
N GLU A 21 2.05 8.57 -22.84
CA GLU A 21 3.17 9.34 -23.40
C GLU A 21 2.81 10.81 -23.62
N ARG A 22 1.59 11.12 -24.07
CA ARG A 22 1.11 12.50 -24.20
C ARG A 22 0.97 13.19 -22.85
N LEU A 23 0.38 12.53 -21.85
CA LEU A 23 0.27 13.05 -20.48
C LEU A 23 1.65 13.31 -19.87
N ILE A 24 2.61 12.42 -20.11
CA ILE A 24 4.00 12.59 -19.64
C ILE A 24 4.69 13.74 -20.39
N ALA A 25 4.38 13.97 -21.66
CA ALA A 25 4.95 15.06 -22.45
C ALA A 25 4.32 16.43 -22.15
N GLU A 26 3.04 16.47 -21.75
CA GLU A 26 2.31 17.70 -21.39
C GLU A 26 2.60 18.15 -19.95
N GLU A 27 2.77 17.23 -18.99
CA GLU A 27 3.39 17.55 -17.72
C GLU A 27 4.90 17.66 -17.95
N ARG A 28 5.47 18.84 -17.66
CA ARG A 28 6.93 19.02 -17.63
C ARG A 28 7.48 18.01 -16.65
N VAL A 29 7.87 16.83 -17.16
CA VAL A 29 8.55 15.80 -16.38
C VAL A 29 9.78 16.48 -15.82
N ARG A 30 9.78 16.76 -14.52
CA ARG A 30 11.01 17.15 -13.84
C ARG A 30 12.03 16.05 -14.17
N PRO A 31 13.24 16.40 -14.61
CA PRO A 31 14.26 15.39 -14.82
C PRO A 31 14.29 14.53 -13.57
N LEU A 32 14.19 13.20 -13.75
CA LEU A 32 14.26 12.25 -12.64
C LEU A 32 15.50 12.64 -11.83
N GLU A 33 15.30 13.22 -10.67
CA GLU A 33 16.37 13.44 -9.73
C GLU A 33 17.01 12.07 -9.55
N ARG A 34 18.34 12.04 -9.67
CA ARG A 34 19.09 10.78 -9.57
C ARG A 34 18.70 10.12 -8.25
N ILE A 35 17.98 9.00 -8.32
CA ILE A 35 17.60 8.26 -7.12
C ILE A 35 18.89 7.85 -6.44
N VAL A 36 19.18 8.47 -5.32
CA VAL A 36 20.32 8.10 -4.47
C VAL A 36 19.80 7.01 -3.54
N PHE A 37 20.16 5.78 -3.84
CA PHE A 37 19.82 4.65 -2.97
C PHE A 37 20.60 4.78 -1.64
N ASP A 38 19.88 4.68 -0.53
CA ASP A 38 20.48 4.53 0.78
C ASP A 38 21.07 3.11 0.90
N ARG A 39 22.39 3.02 1.02
CA ARG A 39 23.08 1.74 1.11
C ARG A 39 22.58 0.87 2.27
N VAL A 40 22.35 1.48 3.43
CA VAL A 40 21.80 0.79 4.61
C VAL A 40 20.36 0.32 4.37
N GLY A 41 19.56 1.12 3.66
CA GLY A 41 18.22 0.75 3.25
C GLY A 41 18.22 -0.44 2.30
N LEU A 42 19.15 -0.50 1.34
CA LEU A 42 19.29 -1.63 0.43
C LEU A 42 19.69 -2.92 1.16
N GLU A 43 20.68 -2.86 2.06
CA GLU A 43 21.10 -4.03 2.86
C GLU A 43 19.94 -4.59 3.71
N ARG A 44 19.11 -3.71 4.27
CA ARG A 44 17.88 -4.14 4.97
C ARG A 44 16.86 -4.78 4.03
N SER A 45 16.69 -4.22 2.82
CA SER A 45 15.79 -4.78 1.81
C SER A 45 16.24 -6.18 1.38
N ASP A 46 17.54 -6.37 1.16
CA ASP A 46 18.10 -7.66 0.79
C ASP A 46 17.88 -8.69 1.91
N THR A 47 18.11 -8.32 3.17
CA THR A 47 17.86 -9.18 4.33
C THR A 47 16.37 -9.61 4.40
N VAL A 48 15.43 -8.71 4.14
CA VAL A 48 14.00 -9.01 4.12
C VAL A 48 13.66 -9.95 2.97
N LEU A 49 14.22 -9.71 1.77
CA LEU A 49 13.97 -10.53 0.58
C LEU A 49 14.54 -11.94 0.72
N GLU A 50 15.72 -12.09 1.33
CA GLU A 50 16.34 -13.39 1.59
C GLU A 50 15.56 -14.20 2.63
N GLY A 51 14.95 -13.55 3.61
CA GLY A 51 14.12 -14.20 4.64
C GLY A 51 12.68 -14.51 4.20
N ALA A 52 12.23 -13.99 3.06
CA ALA A 52 10.86 -14.16 2.60
C ALA A 52 10.62 -15.56 2.03
N ALA A 53 9.55 -16.23 2.50
CA ALA A 53 9.18 -17.56 2.02
C ALA A 53 8.48 -17.49 0.65
N GLU A 54 7.28 -16.94 0.59
CA GLU A 54 6.44 -16.92 -0.62
C GLU A 54 5.94 -15.50 -0.97
N ALA A 55 5.62 -14.72 0.05
CA ALA A 55 5.12 -13.35 -0.09
C ALA A 55 5.56 -12.49 1.09
N LEU A 56 5.80 -11.22 0.82
CA LEU A 56 6.08 -10.22 1.85
C LEU A 56 4.78 -9.73 2.49
N SER A 57 4.82 -9.49 3.79
CA SER A 57 3.78 -8.73 4.48
C SER A 57 3.76 -7.26 4.02
N ASP A 58 2.69 -6.52 4.35
CA ASP A 58 2.60 -5.07 4.06
C ASP A 58 3.79 -4.29 4.70
N HIS A 59 4.19 -4.67 5.91
CA HIS A 59 5.32 -4.04 6.58
C HIS A 59 6.65 -4.32 5.87
N GLU A 60 6.93 -5.57 5.56
CA GLU A 60 8.16 -5.98 4.85
C GLU A 60 8.23 -5.36 3.47
N SER A 61 7.11 -5.35 2.73
CA SER A 61 7.01 -4.68 1.42
C SER A 61 7.40 -3.21 1.51
N LYS A 62 6.96 -2.49 2.54
CA LYS A 62 7.31 -1.09 2.75
C LYS A 62 8.77 -0.89 3.13
N VAL A 63 9.37 -1.82 3.88
CA VAL A 63 10.81 -1.78 4.17
C VAL A 63 11.61 -1.90 2.87
N VAL A 64 11.25 -2.87 2.02
CA VAL A 64 11.88 -3.08 0.72
C VAL A 64 11.73 -1.84 -0.18
N LEU A 65 10.50 -1.35 -0.37
CA LEU A 65 10.23 -0.19 -1.23
C LEU A 65 11.01 1.06 -0.77
N ARG A 66 11.07 1.31 0.54
CA ARG A 66 11.84 2.43 1.08
C ARG A 66 13.34 2.30 0.80
N GLY A 67 13.92 1.10 0.90
CA GLY A 67 15.32 0.85 0.57
C GLY A 67 15.65 1.17 -0.89
N TYR A 68 14.68 0.98 -1.79
CA TYR A 68 14.78 1.38 -3.19
C TYR A 68 14.35 2.84 -3.47
N GLY A 69 14.22 3.68 -2.43
CA GLY A 69 13.94 5.10 -2.58
C GLY A 69 12.48 5.43 -2.92
N ILE A 70 11.58 4.46 -2.82
CA ILE A 70 10.13 4.70 -2.99
C ILE A 70 9.57 5.20 -1.67
N GLU A 71 8.96 6.37 -1.67
CA GLU A 71 8.28 6.90 -0.50
C GLU A 71 7.11 6.00 -0.11
N VAL A 72 7.05 5.68 1.17
CA VAL A 72 5.99 4.85 1.75
C VAL A 72 5.37 5.55 2.94
N THR A 73 4.08 5.32 3.16
CA THR A 73 3.36 5.89 4.29
C THR A 73 4.01 5.52 5.62
N ARG A 74 4.09 6.49 6.52
CA ARG A 74 4.45 6.24 7.92
C ARG A 74 3.35 5.42 8.56
N GLN A 75 3.74 4.38 9.28
CA GLN A 75 2.80 3.54 10.00
C GLN A 75 3.44 2.93 11.25
N ALA A 76 2.59 2.58 12.20
CA ALA A 76 2.96 1.86 13.40
C ALA A 76 1.90 0.84 13.76
N PHE A 77 2.32 -0.22 14.42
CA PHE A 77 1.44 -1.25 14.96
C PHE A 77 1.10 -0.95 16.42
N ALA A 78 -0.15 -1.13 16.79
CA ALA A 78 -0.65 -0.96 18.14
C ALA A 78 -1.53 -2.14 18.56
N ASN A 79 -1.26 -2.66 19.75
CA ASN A 79 -2.06 -3.71 20.40
C ASN A 79 -2.99 -3.15 21.48
N SER A 80 -3.08 -1.84 21.60
CA SER A 80 -3.97 -1.15 22.54
C SER A 80 -4.42 0.20 22.02
N ALA A 81 -5.58 0.68 22.46
CA ALA A 81 -6.13 1.97 22.08
C ALA A 81 -5.23 3.16 22.51
N SER A 82 -4.56 3.05 23.66
CA SER A 82 -3.62 4.06 24.12
C SER A 82 -2.32 4.07 23.32
N GLY A 83 -1.81 2.89 22.95
CA GLY A 83 -0.67 2.75 22.05
C GLY A 83 -0.96 3.33 20.67
N ALA A 84 -2.13 3.04 20.11
CA ALA A 84 -2.59 3.60 18.85
C ALA A 84 -2.64 5.13 18.87
N ALA A 85 -3.18 5.74 19.94
CA ALA A 85 -3.21 7.18 20.10
C ALA A 85 -1.80 7.79 20.20
N SER A 86 -0.89 7.17 20.97
CA SER A 86 0.50 7.62 21.08
C SER A 86 1.25 7.54 19.74
N PHE A 87 0.98 6.54 18.90
CA PHE A 87 1.55 6.47 17.56
C PHE A 87 0.96 7.51 16.61
N ALA A 88 -0.36 7.75 16.70
CA ALA A 88 -1.01 8.79 15.92
C ALA A 88 -0.46 10.18 16.23
N ASP A 89 -0.19 10.50 17.49
CA ASP A 89 0.45 11.76 17.90
C ASP A 89 1.84 11.95 17.27
N LYS A 90 2.60 10.87 17.10
CA LYS A 90 3.94 10.89 16.48
C LYS A 90 3.89 10.94 14.96
N ILE A 91 2.91 10.29 14.33
CA ILE A 91 2.71 10.27 12.88
C ILE A 91 2.16 11.62 12.42
N GLY A 92 1.27 12.23 13.19
CA GLY A 92 0.51 13.41 12.86
C GLY A 92 -0.89 13.07 12.33
N TYR A 93 -1.84 13.96 12.54
CA TYR A 93 -3.23 13.80 12.10
C TYR A 93 -3.49 14.47 10.75
N PRO A 94 -4.50 13.99 9.98
CA PRO A 94 -5.33 12.81 10.25
C PRO A 94 -4.60 11.50 10.02
N VAL A 95 -5.07 10.42 10.66
CA VAL A 95 -4.56 9.05 10.48
C VAL A 95 -5.64 8.09 10.01
N VAL A 96 -5.20 6.96 9.49
CA VAL A 96 -6.02 5.80 9.14
C VAL A 96 -5.75 4.68 10.14
N LEU A 97 -6.81 4.03 10.62
CA LEU A 97 -6.71 2.81 11.44
C LEU A 97 -7.15 1.61 10.61
N LYS A 98 -6.40 0.52 10.68
CA LYS A 98 -6.72 -0.72 9.95
C LYS A 98 -6.48 -1.93 10.84
N ALA A 99 -7.42 -2.85 10.90
CA ALA A 99 -7.21 -4.14 11.57
C ALA A 99 -6.00 -4.87 10.97
N LEU A 100 -5.15 -5.44 11.83
CA LEU A 100 -4.07 -6.33 11.42
C LEU A 100 -4.42 -7.77 11.78
N SER A 101 -4.56 -8.57 10.75
CA SER A 101 -4.70 -10.03 10.82
C SER A 101 -4.35 -10.60 9.45
N PRO A 102 -3.60 -11.72 9.38
CA PRO A 102 -3.30 -12.40 8.13
C PRO A 102 -4.55 -13.01 7.49
N ASP A 103 -5.53 -13.39 8.31
CA ASP A 103 -6.74 -14.07 7.86
C ASP A 103 -7.89 -13.13 7.49
N LEU A 104 -7.75 -11.83 7.79
CA LEU A 104 -8.79 -10.83 7.56
C LEU A 104 -8.76 -10.31 6.12
N ARG A 105 -9.63 -10.86 5.29
CA ARG A 105 -9.90 -10.35 3.94
C ARG A 105 -11.04 -9.33 3.98
N ARG A 106 -11.08 -8.41 3.00
CA ARG A 106 -12.16 -7.40 2.84
C ARG A 106 -12.38 -6.52 4.07
N LYS A 107 -11.29 -6.01 4.64
CA LYS A 107 -11.29 -5.19 5.87
C LYS A 107 -12.30 -4.06 5.86
N THR A 108 -12.52 -3.40 4.73
CA THR A 108 -13.48 -2.29 4.59
C THR A 108 -14.93 -2.75 4.77
N GLU A 109 -15.32 -3.89 4.18
CA GLU A 109 -16.67 -4.42 4.28
C GLU A 109 -17.01 -4.86 5.72
N LEU A 110 -16.01 -5.29 6.46
CA LEU A 110 -16.13 -5.68 7.86
C LEU A 110 -16.14 -4.49 8.83
N GLY A 111 -15.98 -3.26 8.35
CA GLY A 111 -15.81 -2.10 9.21
C GLY A 111 -14.51 -2.14 10.04
N ALA A 112 -13.50 -2.79 9.51
CA ALA A 112 -12.18 -2.96 10.12
C ALA A 112 -11.17 -1.89 9.65
N VAL A 113 -11.66 -0.79 9.08
CA VAL A 113 -10.89 0.38 8.63
C VAL A 113 -11.63 1.64 9.06
N GLU A 114 -10.90 2.59 9.65
CA GLU A 114 -11.37 3.93 10.01
C GLU A 114 -10.49 4.95 9.28
N LEU A 115 -11.11 5.82 8.51
CA LEU A 115 -10.44 6.87 7.75
C LEU A 115 -10.61 8.22 8.44
N ASP A 116 -9.74 9.16 8.12
CA ASP A 116 -9.81 10.57 8.53
C ASP A 116 -9.93 10.77 10.05
N VAL A 117 -9.14 10.01 10.81
CA VAL A 117 -9.17 10.06 12.28
C VAL A 117 -8.32 11.23 12.76
N GLY A 118 -8.97 12.31 13.19
CA GLY A 118 -8.35 13.63 13.38
C GLY A 118 -7.77 13.92 14.78
N ASN A 119 -7.90 13.03 15.78
CA ASN A 119 -7.37 13.28 17.13
C ASN A 119 -7.28 11.99 17.97
N ALA A 120 -6.54 12.05 19.09
CA ALA A 120 -6.31 10.92 19.99
C ALA A 120 -7.59 10.28 20.55
N ALA A 121 -8.61 11.08 20.87
CA ALA A 121 -9.88 10.55 21.37
C ALA A 121 -10.62 9.78 20.28
N ALA A 122 -10.60 10.27 19.04
CA ALA A 122 -11.16 9.57 17.89
C ALA A 122 -10.38 8.28 17.59
N VAL A 123 -9.05 8.27 17.71
CA VAL A 123 -8.22 7.06 17.57
C VAL A 123 -8.64 5.99 18.57
N LYS A 124 -8.81 6.34 19.84
CA LYS A 124 -9.24 5.37 20.86
C LYS A 124 -10.62 4.79 20.57
N ARG A 125 -11.57 5.63 20.14
CA ARG A 125 -12.90 5.16 19.74
C ARG A 125 -12.87 4.30 18.49
N GLY A 126 -12.10 4.69 17.47
CA GLY A 126 -11.91 3.94 16.24
C GLY A 126 -11.27 2.58 16.49
N TYR A 127 -10.25 2.52 17.35
CA TYR A 127 -9.64 1.27 17.78
C TYR A 127 -10.69 0.32 18.39
N ALA A 128 -11.48 0.81 19.35
CA ALA A 128 -12.51 -0.01 19.99
C ALA A 128 -13.58 -0.50 19.00
N ARG A 129 -14.01 0.36 18.05
CA ARG A 129 -14.94 -0.03 16.99
C ARG A 129 -14.37 -1.12 16.08
N ILE A 130 -13.12 -1.00 15.66
CA ILE A 130 -12.47 -2.01 14.82
C ILE A 130 -12.44 -3.36 15.53
N VAL A 131 -12.03 -3.39 16.80
CA VAL A 131 -12.02 -4.62 17.60
C VAL A 131 -13.41 -5.24 17.68
N ALA A 132 -14.41 -4.46 18.08
CA ALA A 132 -15.79 -4.93 18.20
C ALA A 132 -16.37 -5.44 16.85
N ASN A 133 -16.12 -4.73 15.76
CA ASN A 133 -16.57 -5.14 14.43
C ASN A 133 -15.92 -6.47 13.97
N VAL A 134 -14.63 -6.67 14.27
CA VAL A 134 -13.96 -7.94 13.92
C VAL A 134 -14.48 -9.08 14.78
N GLU A 135 -14.65 -8.88 16.09
CA GLU A 135 -15.21 -9.88 17.00
C GLU A 135 -16.64 -10.28 16.60
N GLU A 136 -17.47 -9.32 16.18
CA GLU A 136 -18.87 -9.58 15.79
C GLU A 136 -18.98 -10.25 14.42
N ARG A 137 -18.23 -9.75 13.42
CA ARG A 137 -18.42 -10.11 12.00
C ARG A 137 -17.47 -11.18 11.50
N ALA A 138 -16.39 -11.41 12.22
CA ALA A 138 -15.36 -12.41 11.89
C ALA A 138 -14.84 -13.11 13.16
N PRO A 139 -15.71 -13.76 13.98
CA PRO A 139 -15.36 -14.28 15.30
C PRO A 139 -14.29 -15.38 15.29
N THR A 140 -14.02 -15.98 14.15
CA THR A 140 -12.97 -17.01 13.97
C THR A 140 -11.60 -16.42 13.62
N VAL A 141 -11.53 -15.13 13.33
CA VAL A 141 -10.29 -14.46 12.91
C VAL A 141 -9.57 -13.92 14.14
N HIS A 142 -8.30 -14.27 14.28
CA HIS A 142 -7.45 -13.67 15.30
C HIS A 142 -7.03 -12.27 14.87
N LEU A 143 -7.29 -11.28 15.73
CA LEU A 143 -6.87 -9.90 15.52
C LEU A 143 -5.54 -9.66 16.26
N ASP A 144 -4.46 -9.44 15.52
CA ASP A 144 -3.14 -9.16 16.09
C ASP A 144 -3.09 -7.76 16.73
N GLY A 145 -3.88 -6.81 16.18
CA GLY A 145 -4.01 -5.43 16.64
C GLY A 145 -4.46 -4.49 15.52
N VAL A 146 -4.07 -3.23 15.62
CA VAL A 146 -4.45 -2.19 14.67
C VAL A 146 -3.19 -1.47 14.15
N VAL A 147 -3.12 -1.32 12.85
CA VAL A 147 -2.13 -0.45 12.20
C VAL A 147 -2.65 0.98 12.20
N VAL A 148 -1.85 1.90 12.69
CA VAL A 148 -2.04 3.34 12.58
C VAL A 148 -1.16 3.84 11.45
N ALA A 149 -1.74 4.44 10.43
CA ALA A 149 -1.00 4.96 9.27
C ALA A 149 -1.37 6.42 8.99
N GLU A 150 -0.44 7.18 8.42
CA GLU A 150 -0.75 8.52 7.95
C GLU A 150 -1.82 8.48 6.84
N MET A 151 -2.67 9.49 6.84
CA MET A 151 -3.66 9.69 5.79
C MET A 151 -3.01 10.38 4.59
N ILE A 152 -3.08 9.75 3.42
CA ILE A 152 -2.60 10.36 2.18
C ILE A 152 -3.70 11.25 1.60
N PRO A 153 -3.39 12.49 1.20
CA PRO A 153 -4.35 13.35 0.50
C PRO A 153 -4.87 12.69 -0.78
N PRO A 154 -6.08 13.03 -1.23
CA PRO A 154 -6.58 12.56 -2.50
C PRO A 154 -5.61 12.88 -3.64
N GLY A 155 -5.41 11.93 -4.53
CA GLY A 155 -4.50 12.04 -5.67
C GLY A 155 -4.88 11.07 -6.77
N LEU A 156 -3.99 10.88 -7.72
CA LEU A 156 -4.15 9.87 -8.76
C LEU A 156 -3.69 8.50 -8.23
N ASP A 157 -4.64 7.58 -8.10
CA ASP A 157 -4.35 6.21 -7.71
C ASP A 157 -3.81 5.41 -8.90
N LEU A 158 -2.60 4.89 -8.76
CA LEU A 158 -1.93 4.08 -9.77
C LEU A 158 -1.69 2.67 -9.24
N HIS A 159 -2.10 1.69 -10.04
CA HIS A 159 -1.68 0.30 -9.85
C HIS A 159 -0.41 0.06 -10.65
N CYS A 160 0.71 -0.07 -9.96
CA CYS A 160 2.02 -0.37 -10.55
C CYS A 160 2.43 -1.79 -10.20
N GLY A 161 3.14 -2.43 -11.10
CA GLY A 161 3.68 -3.76 -10.82
C GLY A 161 4.75 -4.15 -11.81
N GLY A 162 5.46 -5.22 -11.48
CA GLY A 162 6.46 -5.82 -12.32
C GLY A 162 6.41 -7.34 -12.26
N LEU A 163 6.80 -7.98 -13.33
CA LEU A 163 6.94 -9.43 -13.37
C LEU A 163 8.19 -9.83 -14.16
N ARG A 164 8.81 -10.90 -13.74
CA ARG A 164 9.90 -11.52 -14.49
C ARG A 164 9.31 -12.63 -15.37
N THR A 165 9.56 -12.53 -16.66
CA THR A 165 9.16 -13.56 -17.63
C THR A 165 10.07 -14.80 -17.52
N ARG A 166 9.65 -15.92 -18.10
CA ARG A 166 10.47 -17.14 -18.18
C ARG A 166 11.78 -16.94 -18.96
N SER A 167 11.82 -15.99 -19.87
CA SER A 167 13.03 -15.62 -20.62
C SER A 167 13.98 -14.69 -19.84
N GLY A 168 13.65 -14.33 -18.60
CA GLY A 168 14.46 -13.44 -17.76
C GLY A 168 14.18 -11.94 -17.96
N ALA A 169 13.36 -11.57 -18.95
CA ALA A 169 12.97 -10.17 -19.13
C ALA A 169 12.06 -9.69 -18.00
N VAL A 170 12.18 -8.41 -17.63
CA VAL A 170 11.32 -7.77 -16.64
C VAL A 170 10.31 -6.90 -17.37
N ALA A 171 9.03 -7.16 -17.15
CA ALA A 171 7.94 -6.31 -17.61
C ALA A 171 7.43 -5.46 -16.45
N ILE A 172 7.33 -4.15 -16.66
CA ILE A 172 6.80 -3.19 -15.70
C ILE A 172 5.51 -2.61 -16.27
N PHE A 173 4.50 -2.44 -15.43
CA PHE A 173 3.26 -1.78 -15.82
C PHE A 173 2.85 -0.74 -14.78
N ALA A 174 2.15 0.29 -15.24
CA ALA A 174 1.43 1.26 -14.42
C ALA A 174 0.09 1.54 -15.09
N ARG A 175 -0.98 1.60 -14.30
CA ARG A 175 -2.33 1.94 -14.79
C ARG A 175 -3.12 2.67 -13.69
N PRO A 176 -4.05 3.58 -14.02
CA PRO A 176 -5.01 4.08 -13.06
C PRO A 176 -5.84 2.93 -12.47
N LEU A 177 -6.20 3.04 -11.20
CA LEU A 177 -7.15 2.17 -10.50
C LEU A 177 -8.57 2.40 -11.00
#